data_7ca539077f684cf2e79cbe4dce8d406d
#
_entry.id   7ca539077f684cf2e79cbe4dce8d406d
#
_cell.length_a   1.000
_cell.length_b   1.000
_cell.length_c   1.000
_cell.angle_alpha   90.00
_cell.angle_beta   90.00
_cell.angle_gamma   90.00
#
_symmetry.space_group_name_H-M   'P 1'
#
loop_
_entity.id
_entity.type
_entity.pdbx_description
1 polymer ?
#
loop_
_entity_poly.entity_id
_entity_poly.type
_entity_poly.pdbx_seq_one_letter_code
_entity_poly.pdbx_strand_id
1 'polypeptide(L)'
;MLGEQGPEEAVERLRSMAEGYGADGSAVLPAFEIIATVASASAGADGDYSSVTDHEVIRPWIEVAAANDVYVVLDLQPGRSTFLSQAKHYEEFLRLPHVGLALDPEWRLKPDQVHLRQIGTVDAAEVNQVVDWLAGIVREEALPQKLLIVHQFRFSMITNREQIKTPPELAVMIHMDGQGSLSAKYNTWNSLTGRADADRFWWGWKNFYDEDSPVATPEQVLARSPNIVFVSFQ
;
A
#
# COMPACT_ATOMS: atom_id res chain seq x y z
N MET A 1 -1.01 -7.98 -14.62
CA MET A 1 -0.94 -7.65 -13.16
C MET A 1 -0.31 -8.81 -12.41
N LEU A 2 -0.02 -8.70 -11.12
CA LEU A 2 0.39 -9.85 -10.32
C LEU A 2 -0.71 -10.91 -10.33
N GLY A 3 -0.33 -12.20 -10.47
CA GLY A 3 -1.27 -13.31 -10.59
C GLY A 3 -1.67 -13.69 -12.02
N GLU A 4 -1.35 -12.86 -13.03
CA GLU A 4 -1.52 -13.21 -14.45
C GLU A 4 -0.38 -14.10 -14.96
N GLN A 5 0.77 -14.04 -14.30
CA GLN A 5 1.99 -14.82 -14.57
C GLN A 5 2.60 -15.33 -13.26
N GLY A 6 3.58 -16.23 -13.38
CA GLY A 6 4.38 -16.68 -12.23
C GLY A 6 5.28 -15.58 -11.64
N PRO A 7 5.81 -15.80 -10.42
CA PRO A 7 6.61 -14.78 -9.75
C PRO A 7 7.90 -14.43 -10.49
N GLU A 8 8.57 -15.36 -11.15
CA GLU A 8 9.78 -15.12 -11.94
C GLU A 8 9.51 -14.23 -13.17
N GLU A 9 8.44 -14.52 -13.91
CA GLU A 9 8.02 -13.68 -15.05
C GLU A 9 7.58 -12.28 -14.58
N ALA A 10 6.98 -12.20 -13.39
CA ALA A 10 6.60 -10.93 -12.78
C ALA A 10 7.82 -10.06 -12.45
N VAL A 11 8.96 -10.65 -12.03
CA VAL A 11 10.22 -9.91 -11.81
C VAL A 11 10.73 -9.30 -13.11
N GLU A 12 10.72 -10.03 -14.22
CA GLU A 12 11.17 -9.51 -15.52
C GLU A 12 10.31 -8.34 -15.99
N ARG A 13 8.97 -8.49 -15.89
CA ARG A 13 8.03 -7.44 -16.24
C ARG A 13 8.22 -6.20 -15.35
N LEU A 14 8.41 -6.39 -14.04
CA LEU A 14 8.62 -5.31 -13.08
C LEU A 14 9.89 -4.52 -13.36
N ARG A 15 11.01 -5.20 -13.70
CA ARG A 15 12.28 -4.56 -14.08
C ARG A 15 12.11 -3.68 -15.32
N SER A 16 11.41 -4.18 -16.34
CA SER A 16 11.12 -3.39 -17.55
C SER A 16 10.28 -2.14 -17.23
N MET A 17 9.29 -2.24 -16.33
CA MET A 17 8.51 -1.09 -15.89
C MET A 17 9.36 -0.08 -15.10
N ALA A 18 10.31 -0.55 -14.31
CA ALA A 18 11.18 0.29 -13.49
C ALA A 18 12.16 1.15 -14.30
N GLU A 19 12.56 0.73 -15.52
CA GLU A 19 13.47 1.46 -16.39
C GLU A 19 13.05 2.92 -16.64
N GLY A 20 11.73 3.17 -16.75
CA GLY A 20 11.19 4.51 -16.96
C GLY A 20 11.36 5.46 -15.77
N TYR A 21 11.63 4.95 -14.57
CA TYR A 21 11.72 5.74 -13.33
C TYR A 21 13.14 6.06 -12.86
N GLY A 22 14.17 5.44 -13.48
CA GLY A 22 15.57 5.67 -13.16
C GLY A 22 16.31 6.59 -14.14
N ALA A 23 15.60 7.31 -14.99
CA ALA A 23 16.19 8.09 -16.09
C ALA A 23 17.10 9.24 -15.63
N ASP A 24 16.92 9.75 -14.41
CA ASP A 24 17.74 10.78 -13.77
C ASP A 24 18.98 10.23 -13.05
N GLY A 25 19.20 8.91 -13.09
CA GLY A 25 20.28 8.23 -12.37
C GLY A 25 19.91 7.82 -10.94
N SER A 26 18.68 8.04 -10.51
CA SER A 26 18.19 7.55 -9.22
C SER A 26 18.12 6.02 -9.20
N ALA A 27 18.49 5.42 -8.07
CA ALA A 27 18.29 4.00 -7.87
C ALA A 27 16.79 3.69 -7.71
N VAL A 28 16.30 2.73 -8.48
CA VAL A 28 14.92 2.25 -8.38
C VAL A 28 14.94 0.86 -7.75
N LEU A 29 14.22 0.69 -6.65
CA LEU A 29 13.99 -0.60 -6.02
C LEU A 29 12.65 -1.16 -6.51
N PRO A 30 12.65 -2.23 -7.33
CA PRO A 30 11.42 -2.87 -7.76
C PRO A 30 10.64 -3.44 -6.56
N ALA A 31 9.32 -3.40 -6.61
CA ALA A 31 8.47 -3.91 -5.54
C ALA A 31 7.24 -4.65 -6.07
N PHE A 32 6.86 -5.74 -5.41
CA PHE A 32 5.54 -6.37 -5.55
C PHE A 32 4.60 -5.80 -4.50
N GLU A 33 3.40 -5.42 -4.91
CA GLU A 33 2.29 -5.13 -3.99
C GLU A 33 1.27 -6.27 -4.11
N ILE A 34 1.13 -7.05 -3.04
CA ILE A 34 0.30 -8.27 -3.00
C ILE A 34 -0.89 -8.00 -2.08
N ILE A 35 -2.11 -8.06 -2.62
CA ILE A 35 -3.32 -7.99 -1.80
C ILE A 35 -3.42 -9.29 -0.98
N ALA A 36 -2.94 -9.23 0.25
CA ALA A 36 -2.85 -10.38 1.14
C ALA A 36 -4.19 -10.70 1.84
N THR A 37 -5.02 -9.68 2.10
CA THR A 37 -6.41 -9.87 2.50
C THR A 37 -7.31 -9.15 1.52
N VAL A 38 -8.31 -9.86 1.01
CA VAL A 38 -9.13 -9.41 -0.12
C VAL A 38 -10.56 -9.13 0.35
N ALA A 39 -11.06 -7.91 0.09
CA ALA A 39 -12.44 -7.54 0.36
C ALA A 39 -13.43 -8.49 -0.34
N SER A 40 -14.40 -9.02 0.39
CA SER A 40 -15.38 -10.01 -0.07
C SER A 40 -16.80 -9.43 -0.10
N ALA A 41 -17.56 -9.77 -1.13
CA ALA A 41 -18.98 -9.42 -1.20
C ALA A 41 -19.85 -10.16 -0.17
N SER A 42 -19.36 -11.30 0.35
CA SER A 42 -20.03 -12.10 1.39
C SER A 42 -19.36 -11.89 2.74
N ALA A 43 -20.15 -12.05 3.80
CA ALA A 43 -19.69 -11.88 5.17
C ALA A 43 -18.60 -12.88 5.60
N GLY A 44 -18.51 -14.03 4.91
CA GLY A 44 -17.64 -15.10 5.38
C GLY A 44 -18.19 -15.84 6.63
N ALA A 45 -17.47 -16.80 7.13
CA ALA A 45 -17.84 -17.54 8.34
C ALA A 45 -17.68 -16.70 9.63
N ASP A 46 -16.76 -15.77 9.61
CA ASP A 46 -16.43 -14.84 10.71
C ASP A 46 -17.23 -13.53 10.67
N GLY A 47 -17.90 -13.27 9.56
CA GLY A 47 -18.74 -12.09 9.39
C GLY A 47 -17.97 -10.80 9.04
N ASP A 48 -16.69 -10.90 8.66
CA ASP A 48 -15.82 -9.73 8.49
C ASP A 48 -15.79 -9.13 7.08
N TYR A 49 -16.31 -9.84 6.06
CA TYR A 49 -16.28 -9.41 4.65
C TYR A 49 -14.87 -9.28 4.07
N SER A 50 -13.95 -10.10 4.53
CA SER A 50 -12.58 -10.18 4.02
C SER A 50 -12.15 -11.64 3.89
N SER A 51 -11.32 -11.94 2.92
CA SER A 51 -10.73 -13.27 2.74
C SER A 51 -9.23 -13.18 2.95
N VAL A 52 -8.70 -13.98 3.87
CA VAL A 52 -7.26 -14.05 4.16
C VAL A 52 -6.61 -15.02 3.16
N THR A 53 -5.57 -14.59 2.47
CA THR A 53 -4.79 -15.43 1.56
C THR A 53 -3.83 -16.30 2.36
N ASP A 54 -3.82 -17.60 2.09
CA ASP A 54 -2.94 -18.55 2.78
C ASP A 54 -1.46 -18.22 2.54
N HIS A 55 -0.64 -18.45 3.56
CA HIS A 55 0.81 -18.23 3.50
C HIS A 55 1.49 -18.98 2.36
N GLU A 56 1.03 -20.18 2.06
CA GLU A 56 1.59 -21.03 0.99
C GLU A 56 1.40 -20.42 -0.42
N VAL A 57 0.41 -19.54 -0.58
CA VAL A 57 0.19 -18.80 -1.83
C VAL A 57 1.14 -17.59 -1.93
N ILE A 58 1.40 -16.92 -0.80
CA ILE A 58 2.24 -15.71 -0.74
C ILE A 58 3.73 -16.04 -0.69
N ARG A 59 4.10 -17.12 -0.01
CA ARG A 59 5.50 -17.53 0.24
C ARG A 59 6.36 -17.59 -1.02
N PRO A 60 5.94 -18.22 -2.14
CA PRO A 60 6.75 -18.27 -3.37
C PRO A 60 7.09 -16.87 -3.93
N TRP A 61 6.17 -15.91 -3.81
CA TRP A 61 6.38 -14.54 -4.24
C TRP A 61 7.44 -13.82 -3.41
N ILE A 62 7.40 -14.04 -2.07
CA ILE A 62 8.39 -13.47 -1.14
C ILE A 62 9.77 -14.09 -1.36
N GLU A 63 9.85 -15.39 -1.59
CA GLU A 63 11.11 -16.11 -1.84
C GLU A 63 11.76 -15.67 -3.15
N VAL A 64 10.98 -15.56 -4.23
CA VAL A 64 11.47 -15.07 -5.52
C VAL A 64 11.87 -13.60 -5.42
N ALA A 65 11.11 -12.77 -4.70
CA ALA A 65 11.46 -11.38 -4.46
C ALA A 65 12.80 -11.24 -3.75
N ALA A 66 13.03 -12.02 -2.68
CA ALA A 66 14.30 -12.04 -1.94
C ALA A 66 15.49 -12.44 -2.83
N ALA A 67 15.31 -13.43 -3.71
CA ALA A 67 16.35 -13.90 -4.62
C ALA A 67 16.67 -12.91 -5.76
N ASN A 68 15.84 -11.90 -5.97
CA ASN A 68 15.92 -10.96 -7.09
C ASN A 68 16.05 -9.49 -6.68
N ASP A 69 16.33 -9.18 -5.43
CA ASP A 69 16.40 -7.82 -4.89
C ASP A 69 15.10 -7.01 -5.12
N VAL A 70 13.96 -7.68 -4.99
CA VAL A 70 12.62 -7.08 -5.08
C VAL A 70 12.05 -6.91 -3.68
N TYR A 71 11.48 -5.74 -3.40
CA TYR A 71 10.74 -5.49 -2.18
C TYR A 71 9.31 -6.06 -2.29
N VAL A 72 8.70 -6.43 -1.18
CA VAL A 72 7.30 -6.89 -1.16
C VAL A 72 6.49 -5.99 -0.23
N VAL A 73 5.31 -5.60 -0.65
CA VAL A 73 4.32 -4.93 0.18
C VAL A 73 3.10 -5.85 0.28
N LEU A 74 2.73 -6.23 1.50
CA LEU A 74 1.49 -6.96 1.74
C LEU A 74 0.37 -5.97 2.00
N ASP A 75 -0.62 -5.93 1.11
CA ASP A 75 -1.75 -5.01 1.20
C ASP A 75 -2.95 -5.67 1.87
N LEU A 76 -3.60 -4.93 2.77
CA LEU A 76 -4.71 -5.40 3.60
C LEU A 76 -6.02 -4.67 3.27
N GLN A 77 -7.04 -5.45 2.89
CA GLN A 77 -8.42 -5.01 2.70
C GLN A 77 -9.30 -5.62 3.81
N PRO A 78 -9.41 -4.99 4.98
CA PRO A 78 -9.77 -5.66 6.23
C PRO A 78 -11.27 -5.97 6.39
N GLY A 79 -12.15 -5.39 5.56
CA GLY A 79 -13.57 -5.50 5.81
C GLY A 79 -13.93 -4.96 7.20
N ARG A 80 -14.62 -5.76 8.02
CA ARG A 80 -14.97 -5.41 9.41
C ARG A 80 -13.88 -5.76 10.43
N SER A 81 -12.87 -6.55 10.04
CA SER A 81 -11.70 -6.81 10.88
C SER A 81 -10.85 -5.55 11.06
N THR A 82 -9.98 -5.54 12.08
CA THR A 82 -9.02 -4.45 12.24
C THR A 82 -7.76 -4.69 11.41
N PHE A 83 -7.08 -3.62 10.99
CA PHE A 83 -5.79 -3.74 10.29
C PHE A 83 -4.76 -4.50 11.13
N LEU A 84 -4.70 -4.25 12.44
CA LEU A 84 -3.74 -4.94 13.31
C LEU A 84 -4.02 -6.44 13.39
N SER A 85 -5.30 -6.86 13.46
CA SER A 85 -5.63 -8.29 13.51
C SER A 85 -5.19 -9.01 12.24
N GLN A 86 -5.40 -8.40 11.08
CA GLN A 86 -4.99 -8.97 9.81
C GLN A 86 -3.47 -8.92 9.59
N ALA A 87 -2.80 -7.82 9.97
CA ALA A 87 -1.35 -7.73 9.89
C ALA A 87 -0.64 -8.85 10.67
N LYS A 88 -1.19 -9.24 11.83
CA LYS A 88 -0.64 -10.32 12.65
C LYS A 88 -0.70 -11.70 12.00
N HIS A 89 -1.61 -11.94 11.05
CA HIS A 89 -1.60 -13.19 10.27
C HIS A 89 -0.31 -13.34 9.46
N TYR A 90 0.29 -12.22 9.04
CA TYR A 90 1.48 -12.20 8.19
C TYR A 90 2.76 -11.79 8.95
N GLU A 91 2.76 -11.89 10.29
CA GLU A 91 3.90 -11.49 11.13
C GLU A 91 5.21 -12.17 10.69
N GLU A 92 5.18 -13.46 10.36
CA GLU A 92 6.39 -14.19 9.92
C GLU A 92 7.03 -13.54 8.69
N PHE A 93 6.24 -13.04 7.73
CA PHE A 93 6.74 -12.35 6.55
C PHE A 93 7.19 -10.92 6.87
N LEU A 94 6.48 -10.24 7.77
CA LEU A 94 6.83 -8.89 8.21
C LEU A 94 8.10 -8.84 9.07
N ARG A 95 8.60 -9.97 9.56
CA ARG A 95 9.92 -10.12 10.19
C ARG A 95 11.06 -10.22 9.16
N LEU A 96 10.76 -10.35 7.86
CA LEU A 96 11.76 -10.35 6.80
C LEU A 96 12.14 -8.91 6.40
N PRO A 97 13.43 -8.61 6.11
CA PRO A 97 13.89 -7.24 5.87
C PRO A 97 13.31 -6.58 4.62
N HIS A 98 12.90 -7.36 3.62
CA HIS A 98 12.40 -6.91 2.33
C HIS A 98 10.87 -6.94 2.21
N VAL A 99 10.14 -7.06 3.35
CA VAL A 99 8.67 -7.10 3.35
C VAL A 99 8.11 -5.94 4.16
N GLY A 100 7.29 -5.12 3.55
CA GLY A 100 6.53 -4.02 4.14
C GLY A 100 5.03 -4.30 4.15
N LEU A 101 4.25 -3.30 4.54
CA LEU A 101 2.82 -3.42 4.75
C LEU A 101 2.07 -2.25 4.11
N ALA A 102 0.90 -2.52 3.53
CA ALA A 102 -0.07 -1.52 3.11
C ALA A 102 -1.41 -1.72 3.82
N LEU A 103 -2.05 -0.63 4.11
CA LEU A 103 -3.38 -0.55 4.69
C LEU A 103 -4.30 0.14 3.68
N ASP A 104 -5.41 -0.51 3.31
CA ASP A 104 -6.38 0.06 2.39
C ASP A 104 -7.69 0.45 3.09
N PRO A 105 -7.80 1.71 3.56
CA PRO A 105 -8.97 2.21 4.27
C PRO A 105 -10.26 2.20 3.45
N GLU A 106 -10.21 2.16 2.12
CA GLU A 106 -11.40 2.06 1.28
C GLU A 106 -12.25 0.85 1.67
N TRP A 107 -11.61 -0.22 2.07
CA TRP A 107 -12.25 -1.48 2.43
C TRP A 107 -12.45 -1.66 3.94
N ARG A 108 -12.14 -0.65 4.77
CA ARG A 108 -12.37 -0.71 6.22
C ARG A 108 -13.81 -0.39 6.56
N LEU A 109 -14.59 -1.41 6.94
CA LEU A 109 -16.02 -1.32 7.24
C LEU A 109 -16.29 -1.16 8.73
N LYS A 110 -17.34 -0.41 9.05
CA LYS A 110 -17.98 -0.42 10.39
C LYS A 110 -18.92 -1.62 10.50
N PRO A 111 -19.35 -2.02 11.73
CA PRO A 111 -20.17 -3.21 11.94
C PRO A 111 -21.49 -3.27 11.15
N ASP A 112 -22.05 -2.11 10.80
CA ASP A 112 -23.31 -1.95 10.06
C ASP A 112 -23.12 -1.71 8.56
N GLN A 113 -21.87 -1.69 8.07
CA GLN A 113 -21.53 -1.41 6.67
C GLN A 113 -21.24 -2.70 5.90
N VAL A 114 -21.41 -2.60 4.57
CA VAL A 114 -21.03 -3.64 3.60
C VAL A 114 -20.33 -3.00 2.42
N HIS A 115 -19.48 -3.74 1.71
CA HIS A 115 -18.72 -3.21 0.58
C HIS A 115 -19.61 -2.63 -0.53
N LEU A 116 -19.04 -1.71 -1.31
CA LEU A 116 -19.67 -1.02 -2.46
C LEU A 116 -20.90 -0.16 -2.13
N ARG A 117 -21.25 -0.01 -0.85
CA ARG A 117 -22.31 0.92 -0.39
C ARG A 117 -21.77 2.28 0.02
N GLN A 118 -20.54 2.31 0.47
CA GLN A 118 -19.79 3.50 0.89
C GLN A 118 -18.29 3.24 0.72
N ILE A 119 -17.51 4.31 0.70
CA ILE A 119 -16.06 4.23 0.88
C ILE A 119 -15.78 3.99 2.36
N GLY A 120 -14.89 3.05 2.66
CA GLY A 120 -14.47 2.74 4.03
C GLY A 120 -13.71 3.89 4.69
N THR A 121 -13.54 3.80 5.99
CA THR A 121 -12.85 4.83 6.78
C THR A 121 -12.09 4.22 7.95
N VAL A 122 -10.92 4.77 8.24
CA VAL A 122 -10.10 4.41 9.42
C VAL A 122 -9.77 5.66 10.23
N ASP A 123 -9.64 5.52 11.53
CA ASP A 123 -9.09 6.58 12.38
C ASP A 123 -7.59 6.40 12.59
N ALA A 124 -6.87 7.51 12.71
CA ALA A 124 -5.42 7.48 12.98
C ALA A 124 -5.06 6.63 14.21
N ALA A 125 -5.95 6.53 15.19
CA ALA A 125 -5.72 5.68 16.37
C ALA A 125 -5.61 4.19 16.01
N GLU A 126 -6.41 3.69 15.04
CA GLU A 126 -6.30 2.31 14.54
C GLU A 126 -5.01 2.13 13.72
N VAL A 127 -4.68 3.08 12.84
CA VAL A 127 -3.42 3.06 12.08
C VAL A 127 -2.22 3.04 13.05
N ASN A 128 -2.26 3.83 14.12
CA ASN A 128 -1.19 3.89 15.11
C ASN A 128 -0.99 2.58 15.88
N GLN A 129 -2.01 1.73 16.02
CA GLN A 129 -1.81 0.38 16.58
C GLN A 129 -0.92 -0.47 15.67
N VAL A 130 -1.09 -0.35 14.36
CA VAL A 130 -0.23 -1.03 13.39
C VAL A 130 1.17 -0.42 13.38
N VAL A 131 1.27 0.92 13.40
CA VAL A 131 2.56 1.63 13.47
C VAL A 131 3.37 1.17 14.69
N ASP A 132 2.77 1.18 15.88
CA ASP A 132 3.46 0.81 17.12
C ASP A 132 3.91 -0.66 17.10
N TRP A 133 3.08 -1.56 16.61
CA TRP A 133 3.37 -2.97 16.51
C TRP A 133 4.47 -3.27 15.47
N LEU A 134 4.35 -2.72 14.25
CA LEU A 134 5.33 -2.96 13.19
C LEU A 134 6.69 -2.34 13.52
N ALA A 135 6.71 -1.14 14.10
CA ALA A 135 7.94 -0.51 14.60
C ALA A 135 8.57 -1.34 15.74
N GLY A 136 7.75 -2.02 16.55
CA GLY A 136 8.22 -3.00 17.54
C GLY A 136 8.99 -4.14 16.89
N ILE A 137 8.45 -4.75 15.84
CA ILE A 137 9.14 -5.83 15.09
C ILE A 137 10.48 -5.33 14.52
N VAL A 138 10.49 -4.14 13.91
CA VAL A 138 11.73 -3.56 13.34
C VAL A 138 12.82 -3.41 14.40
N ARG A 139 12.45 -2.94 15.59
CA ARG A 139 13.40 -2.79 16.72
C ARG A 139 13.88 -4.13 17.26
N GLU A 140 12.96 -5.06 17.48
CA GLU A 140 13.27 -6.40 18.05
C GLU A 140 14.23 -7.19 17.17
N GLU A 141 14.02 -7.13 15.85
CA GLU A 141 14.83 -7.89 14.89
C GLU A 141 16.00 -7.07 14.29
N ALA A 142 16.18 -5.83 14.73
CA ALA A 142 17.17 -4.89 14.17
C ALA A 142 17.10 -4.78 12.63
N LEU A 143 15.87 -4.69 12.10
CA LEU A 143 15.62 -4.65 10.65
C LEU A 143 15.91 -3.26 10.06
N PRO A 144 16.14 -3.17 8.74
CA PRO A 144 16.07 -1.90 8.04
C PRO A 144 14.71 -1.22 8.21
N GLN A 145 14.66 0.10 8.00
CA GLN A 145 13.40 0.84 7.97
C GLN A 145 12.41 0.17 7.01
N LYS A 146 11.19 -0.07 7.48
CA LYS A 146 10.14 -0.71 6.67
C LYS A 146 9.18 0.31 6.08
N LEU A 147 8.68 0.00 4.90
CA LEU A 147 7.58 0.74 4.29
C LEU A 147 6.26 0.37 4.96
N LEU A 148 5.52 1.40 5.41
CA LEU A 148 4.12 1.30 5.81
C LEU A 148 3.31 2.26 4.95
N ILE A 149 2.54 1.72 4.03
CA ILE A 149 1.66 2.46 3.12
C ILE A 149 0.27 2.60 3.76
N VAL A 150 -0.37 3.75 3.57
CA VAL A 150 -1.80 3.95 3.80
C VAL A 150 -2.41 4.50 2.52
N HIS A 151 -3.27 3.74 1.88
CA HIS A 151 -3.97 4.15 0.66
C HIS A 151 -4.97 5.27 0.94
N GLN A 152 -5.02 6.26 0.05
CA GLN A 152 -5.95 7.37 0.21
C GLN A 152 -6.24 8.08 -1.12
N PHE A 153 -7.53 8.17 -1.52
CA PHE A 153 -7.96 9.03 -2.62
C PHE A 153 -8.99 10.08 -2.18
N ARG A 154 -9.49 10.00 -0.95
CA ARG A 154 -10.34 11.02 -0.32
C ARG A 154 -9.85 11.33 1.06
N PHE A 155 -9.87 12.62 1.42
CA PHE A 155 -9.41 13.02 2.75
C PHE A 155 -10.21 12.34 3.87
N SER A 156 -11.52 12.13 3.68
CA SER A 156 -12.39 11.49 4.65
C SER A 156 -12.12 10.00 4.92
N MET A 157 -11.26 9.34 4.12
CA MET A 157 -10.90 7.93 4.35
C MET A 157 -10.06 7.74 5.61
N ILE A 158 -9.31 8.76 6.02
CA ILE A 158 -8.48 8.71 7.22
C ILE A 158 -8.87 9.90 8.11
N THR A 159 -9.52 9.63 9.23
CA THR A 159 -9.84 10.68 10.22
C THR A 159 -8.63 10.93 11.12
N ASN A 160 -8.43 12.20 11.51
CA ASN A 160 -7.30 12.64 12.33
C ASN A 160 -5.93 12.27 11.74
N ARG A 161 -5.78 12.31 10.39
CA ARG A 161 -4.55 11.89 9.68
C ARG A 161 -3.28 12.54 10.25
N GLU A 162 -3.35 13.77 10.70
CA GLU A 162 -2.27 14.51 11.34
C GLU A 162 -1.77 13.86 12.64
N GLN A 163 -2.51 12.91 13.22
CA GLN A 163 -2.14 12.19 14.43
C GLN A 163 -1.45 10.85 14.14
N ILE A 164 -1.33 10.44 12.88
CA ILE A 164 -0.57 9.24 12.52
C ILE A 164 0.90 9.43 12.93
N LYS A 165 1.43 8.47 13.67
CA LYS A 165 2.83 8.45 14.10
C LYS A 165 3.76 8.11 12.92
N THR A 166 4.94 8.73 12.92
CA THR A 166 5.98 8.49 11.91
C THR A 166 7.32 8.20 12.59
N PRO A 167 7.43 7.04 13.27
CA PRO A 167 8.67 6.67 13.97
C PRO A 167 9.79 6.35 12.97
N PRO A 168 11.06 6.47 13.35
CA PRO A 168 12.21 6.25 12.46
C PRO A 168 12.33 4.82 11.91
N GLU A 169 11.69 3.86 12.56
CA GLU A 169 11.63 2.47 12.11
C GLU A 169 10.79 2.27 10.84
N LEU A 170 9.90 3.22 10.55
CA LEU A 170 8.94 3.09 9.44
C LEU A 170 9.02 4.30 8.49
N ALA A 171 9.06 4.02 7.21
CA ALA A 171 8.74 4.99 6.17
C ALA A 171 7.21 5.01 5.99
N VAL A 172 6.53 5.86 6.76
CA VAL A 172 5.07 5.99 6.68
C VAL A 172 4.69 6.81 5.47
N MET A 173 3.91 6.24 4.58
CA MET A 173 3.57 6.79 3.27
C MET A 173 2.06 6.92 3.09
N ILE A 174 1.63 8.04 2.55
CA ILE A 174 0.29 8.16 1.95
C ILE A 174 0.40 7.85 0.46
N HIS A 175 -0.32 6.83 0.03
CA HIS A 175 -0.34 6.40 -1.37
C HIS A 175 -1.61 6.88 -2.04
N MET A 176 -1.48 7.84 -2.96
CA MET A 176 -2.61 8.38 -3.70
C MET A 176 -3.04 7.36 -4.76
N ASP A 177 -4.19 6.73 -4.55
CA ASP A 177 -4.77 5.68 -5.37
C ASP A 177 -6.10 6.06 -6.05
N GLY A 178 -6.30 7.36 -6.27
CA GLY A 178 -7.39 7.85 -7.10
C GLY A 178 -7.19 7.50 -8.58
N GLN A 179 -8.27 7.10 -9.24
CA GLN A 179 -8.30 6.71 -10.65
C GLN A 179 -8.98 7.75 -11.54
N GLY A 180 -8.83 7.62 -12.87
CA GLY A 180 -9.53 8.39 -13.86
C GLY A 180 -8.62 9.28 -14.73
N SER A 181 -9.14 10.41 -15.21
CA SER A 181 -8.35 11.32 -16.05
C SER A 181 -7.16 11.91 -15.28
N LEU A 182 -6.10 12.26 -16.00
CA LEU A 182 -4.91 12.88 -15.40
C LEU A 182 -5.25 14.13 -14.60
N SER A 183 -6.19 14.95 -15.06
CA SER A 183 -6.65 16.14 -14.32
C SER A 183 -7.39 15.76 -13.02
N ALA A 184 -8.20 14.72 -13.02
CA ALA A 184 -8.89 14.23 -11.82
C ALA A 184 -7.87 13.72 -10.79
N LYS A 185 -6.87 12.97 -11.23
CA LYS A 185 -5.79 12.47 -10.38
C LYS A 185 -4.96 13.62 -9.81
N TYR A 186 -4.63 14.65 -10.58
CA TYR A 186 -3.94 15.85 -10.09
C TYR A 186 -4.76 16.61 -9.06
N ASN A 187 -6.07 16.69 -9.22
CA ASN A 187 -6.96 17.31 -8.24
C ASN A 187 -6.97 16.51 -6.93
N THR A 188 -7.02 15.18 -7.01
CA THR A 188 -6.90 14.30 -5.83
C THR A 188 -5.55 14.51 -5.15
N TRP A 189 -4.44 14.46 -5.89
CA TRP A 189 -3.10 14.72 -5.39
C TRP A 189 -3.02 16.04 -4.62
N ASN A 190 -3.42 17.13 -5.27
CA ASN A 190 -3.38 18.47 -4.68
C ASN A 190 -4.26 18.59 -3.43
N SER A 191 -5.42 17.91 -3.42
CA SER A 191 -6.31 17.87 -2.24
C SER A 191 -5.67 17.19 -1.04
N LEU A 192 -4.94 16.09 -1.26
CA LEU A 192 -4.29 15.32 -0.20
C LEU A 192 -2.99 15.97 0.29
N THR A 193 -2.17 16.48 -0.64
CA THR A 193 -0.86 17.09 -0.34
C THR A 193 -0.95 18.55 0.11
N GLY A 194 -2.04 19.25 -0.20
CA GLY A 194 -2.27 20.64 0.21
C GLY A 194 -2.65 20.81 1.69
N ARG A 195 -2.48 19.78 2.52
CA ARG A 195 -2.79 19.80 3.95
C ARG A 195 -1.55 20.09 4.79
N ALA A 196 -1.74 20.70 5.96
CA ALA A 196 -0.66 21.09 6.86
C ALA A 196 0.17 19.91 7.41
N ASP A 197 -0.34 18.69 7.31
CA ASP A 197 0.32 17.45 7.73
C ASP A 197 1.11 16.76 6.61
N ALA A 198 1.09 17.30 5.40
CA ALA A 198 1.67 16.65 4.21
C ALA A 198 3.17 16.36 4.34
N ASP A 199 3.92 17.24 4.98
CA ASP A 199 5.38 17.12 5.15
C ASP A 199 5.80 16.02 6.15
N ARG A 200 4.82 15.42 6.83
CA ARG A 200 5.06 14.33 7.79
C ARG A 200 5.20 12.97 7.13
N PHE A 201 4.74 12.84 5.87
CA PHE A 201 4.60 11.57 5.17
C PHE A 201 5.48 11.51 3.94
N TRP A 202 5.90 10.30 3.59
CA TRP A 202 6.31 9.96 2.24
C TRP A 202 5.09 9.89 1.33
N TRP A 203 5.28 10.05 0.01
CA TRP A 203 4.16 10.09 -0.94
C TRP A 203 4.35 9.10 -2.06
N GLY A 204 3.25 8.39 -2.37
CA GLY A 204 3.16 7.45 -3.47
C GLY A 204 2.04 7.79 -4.44
N TRP A 205 2.15 7.25 -5.64
CA TRP A 205 1.22 7.41 -6.74
C TRP A 205 0.85 6.08 -7.35
N LYS A 206 -0.45 5.77 -7.49
CA LYS A 206 -0.96 4.56 -8.14
C LYS A 206 -1.46 4.89 -9.53
N ASN A 207 -1.07 4.09 -10.52
CA ASN A 207 -1.62 4.07 -11.86
C ASN A 207 -2.55 2.86 -12.02
N PHE A 208 -3.63 3.06 -12.77
CA PHE A 208 -4.58 2.02 -13.11
C PHE A 208 -4.60 1.84 -14.62
N TYR A 209 -4.34 0.61 -15.10
CA TYR A 209 -4.24 0.36 -16.55
C TYR A 209 -5.57 0.56 -17.28
N ASP A 210 -6.68 0.16 -16.65
CA ASP A 210 -8.00 0.13 -17.26
C ASP A 210 -8.81 1.41 -16.98
N GLU A 211 -8.63 2.03 -15.81
CA GLU A 211 -9.43 3.18 -15.36
C GLU A 211 -8.78 4.53 -15.63
N ASP A 212 -7.45 4.58 -15.77
CA ASP A 212 -6.76 5.84 -16.05
C ASP A 212 -6.75 6.12 -17.57
N SER A 213 -7.16 7.32 -17.96
CA SER A 213 -7.17 7.71 -19.36
C SER A 213 -6.70 9.17 -19.55
N PRO A 214 -5.44 9.34 -19.98
CA PRO A 214 -4.39 8.33 -20.14
C PRO A 214 -3.74 7.95 -18.80
N VAL A 215 -3.03 6.82 -18.77
CA VAL A 215 -2.10 6.48 -17.68
C VAL A 215 -0.99 7.53 -17.63
N ALA A 216 -0.62 7.99 -16.43
CA ALA A 216 0.43 9.00 -16.25
C ALA A 216 1.80 8.43 -16.64
N THR A 217 2.59 9.23 -17.40
CA THR A 217 3.96 8.86 -17.73
C THR A 217 4.90 9.02 -16.51
N PRO A 218 6.07 8.35 -16.48
CA PRO A 218 7.04 8.54 -15.41
C PRO A 218 7.40 10.02 -15.17
N GLU A 219 7.61 10.81 -16.24
CA GLU A 219 7.93 12.22 -16.13
C GLU A 219 6.79 13.04 -15.51
N GLN A 220 5.54 12.72 -15.86
CA GLN A 220 4.36 13.37 -15.30
C GLN A 220 4.18 13.06 -13.81
N VAL A 221 4.51 11.84 -13.40
CA VAL A 221 4.46 11.40 -12.00
C VAL A 221 5.60 12.06 -11.21
N LEU A 222 6.84 11.93 -11.67
CA LEU A 222 8.02 12.45 -10.96
C LEU A 222 8.09 13.98 -10.89
N ALA A 223 7.37 14.68 -11.78
CA ALA A 223 7.25 16.13 -11.73
C ALA A 223 6.31 16.64 -10.60
N ARG A 224 5.70 15.77 -9.80
CA ARG A 224 4.80 16.17 -8.72
C ARG A 224 5.55 16.65 -7.48
N SER A 225 4.91 17.56 -6.74
CA SER A 225 5.37 18.02 -5.43
C SER A 225 4.25 17.81 -4.39
N PRO A 226 4.56 17.27 -3.21
CA PRO A 226 5.89 16.77 -2.78
C PRO A 226 6.39 15.59 -3.65
N ASN A 227 7.67 15.27 -3.55
CA ASN A 227 8.28 14.22 -4.37
C ASN A 227 7.59 12.87 -4.17
N ILE A 228 7.30 12.19 -5.27
CA ILE A 228 6.79 10.81 -5.27
C ILE A 228 7.99 9.88 -5.19
N VAL A 229 7.94 8.97 -4.19
CA VAL A 229 9.01 7.99 -3.93
C VAL A 229 8.55 6.54 -4.13
N PHE A 230 7.29 6.33 -4.41
CA PHE A 230 6.71 5.02 -4.71
C PHE A 230 5.66 5.15 -5.81
N VAL A 231 5.72 4.26 -6.80
CA VAL A 231 4.72 4.21 -7.89
C VAL A 231 4.27 2.77 -8.05
N SER A 232 2.97 2.54 -8.00
CA SER A 232 2.39 1.23 -8.26
C SER A 232 1.45 1.24 -9.47
N PHE A 233 1.16 0.05 -9.98
CA PHE A 233 0.31 -0.19 -11.15
C PHE A 233 -0.66 -1.33 -10.86
N GLN A 234 -1.92 -1.09 -11.18
CA GLN A 234 -2.99 -2.08 -11.04
C GLN A 234 -3.83 -2.19 -12.30
#